data_510ab0c19a318faa246c2191ad4be5e0
#
_entry.id   510ab0c19a318faa246c2191ad4be5e0
#
_cell.length_a   1.000
_cell.length_b   1.000
_cell.length_c   1.000
_cell.angle_alpha   90.00
_cell.angle_beta   90.00
_cell.angle_gamma   90.00
#
_symmetry.space_group_name_H-M   'P 1'
#
loop_
_entity.id
_entity.type
_entity.pdbx_description
1 polymer ?
#
loop_
_entity_poly.entity_id
_entity_poly.type
_entity_poly.pdbx_seq_one_letter_code
_entity_poly.pdbx_strand_id
1 'polypeptide(L)'
;MDKRGAKGYWISTAKIIDQELFDEYVRKIGPWLKSVNGEVFAKDTEPQGKENTQDANLAVICEFPSMREAVEAYESKEYKELSKLRGRAIKNSTFTIMEGLDEATKLKKAMGL
;
A
#
# COMPACT_ATOMS: atom_id res chain seq x y z
N MET A 1 20.14 1.63 -5.62
CA MET A 1 20.60 2.01 -4.28
C MET A 1 19.53 2.84 -3.59
N ASP A 2 19.22 2.50 -2.35
CA ASP A 2 18.20 3.22 -1.60
C ASP A 2 18.68 4.59 -1.19
N LYS A 3 17.79 5.57 -1.23
CA LYS A 3 18.06 6.88 -0.68
C LYS A 3 17.98 6.79 0.84
N ARG A 4 18.94 7.39 1.52
CA ARG A 4 18.96 7.35 2.98
C ARG A 4 17.74 8.08 3.55
N GLY A 5 16.98 7.39 4.39
CA GLY A 5 15.79 7.94 5.01
C GLY A 5 14.55 8.00 4.12
N ALA A 6 14.67 7.56 2.86
CA ALA A 6 13.50 7.49 1.99
C ALA A 6 12.74 6.20 2.25
N LYS A 7 11.43 6.32 2.42
CA LYS A 7 10.53 5.18 2.61
C LYS A 7 10.00 4.68 1.29
N GLY A 8 9.49 3.47 1.28
CA GLY A 8 8.73 2.93 0.14
C GLY A 8 7.27 2.82 0.52
N TYR A 9 6.39 2.99 -0.45
CA TYR A 9 4.95 2.96 -0.20
C TYR A 9 4.22 2.10 -1.21
N TRP A 10 3.25 1.35 -0.72
CA TRP A 10 2.21 0.75 -1.53
C TRP A 10 0.99 1.66 -1.44
N ILE A 11 0.49 2.10 -2.59
CA ILE A 11 -0.69 2.96 -2.64
C ILE A 11 -1.74 2.24 -3.47
N SER A 12 -2.90 1.98 -2.91
CA SER A 12 -3.92 1.26 -3.65
C SER A 12 -5.31 1.79 -3.34
N THR A 13 -6.19 1.68 -4.36
CA THR A 13 -7.61 1.95 -4.21
C THR A 13 -8.36 0.77 -4.81
N ALA A 14 -9.58 0.53 -4.35
CA ALA A 14 -10.36 -0.58 -4.85
C ALA A 14 -11.82 -0.45 -4.45
N LYS A 15 -12.67 -1.23 -5.12
CA LYS A 15 -14.05 -1.43 -4.71
C LYS A 15 -14.14 -2.82 -4.09
N ILE A 16 -14.49 -2.89 -2.82
CA ILE A 16 -14.71 -4.17 -2.15
C ILE A 16 -16.04 -4.72 -2.65
N ILE A 17 -16.04 -5.94 -3.18
CA ILE A 17 -17.24 -6.61 -3.68
C ILE A 17 -17.61 -7.84 -2.86
N ASP A 18 -16.70 -8.32 -2.02
CA ASP A 18 -16.96 -9.44 -1.12
C ASP A 18 -16.27 -9.14 0.20
N GLN A 19 -17.06 -8.67 1.16
CA GLN A 19 -16.54 -8.23 2.45
C GLN A 19 -15.92 -9.38 3.23
N GLU A 20 -16.52 -10.57 3.18
CA GLU A 20 -15.97 -11.72 3.93
C GLU A 20 -14.59 -12.12 3.41
N LEU A 21 -14.43 -12.17 2.09
CA LEU A 21 -13.13 -12.47 1.51
C LEU A 21 -12.12 -11.38 1.82
N PHE A 22 -12.55 -10.13 1.80
CA PHE A 22 -11.66 -9.03 2.14
C PHE A 22 -11.21 -9.10 3.60
N ASP A 23 -12.12 -9.43 4.51
CA ASP A 23 -11.79 -9.58 5.92
C ASP A 23 -10.79 -10.73 6.13
N GLU A 24 -10.95 -11.83 5.38
CA GLU A 24 -10.00 -12.93 5.43
C GLU A 24 -8.62 -12.48 4.95
N TYR A 25 -8.59 -11.71 3.85
CA TYR A 25 -7.34 -11.15 3.35
C TYR A 25 -6.66 -10.28 4.42
N VAL A 26 -7.43 -9.41 5.07
CA VAL A 26 -6.89 -8.52 6.11
C VAL A 26 -6.30 -9.32 7.27
N ARG A 27 -6.99 -10.38 7.70
CA ARG A 27 -6.49 -11.22 8.79
C ARG A 27 -5.17 -11.90 8.44
N LYS A 28 -5.00 -12.27 7.17
CA LYS A 28 -3.79 -12.95 6.71
C LYS A 28 -2.65 -11.99 6.42
N ILE A 29 -2.96 -10.84 5.82
CA ILE A 29 -1.90 -9.93 5.43
C ILE A 29 -1.27 -9.20 6.63
N GLY A 30 -2.04 -8.94 7.67
CA GLY A 30 -1.54 -8.18 8.82
C GLY A 30 -0.24 -8.73 9.40
N PRO A 31 -0.23 -9.98 9.89
CA PRO A 31 1.00 -10.55 10.46
C PRO A 31 2.12 -10.67 9.43
N TRP A 32 1.79 -11.03 8.19
CA TRP A 32 2.79 -11.15 7.15
C TRP A 32 3.43 -9.79 6.81
N LEU A 33 2.61 -8.75 6.70
CA LEU A 33 3.11 -7.41 6.39
C LEU A 33 4.12 -6.96 7.45
N LYS A 34 3.80 -7.20 8.71
CA LYS A 34 4.71 -6.90 9.80
C LYS A 34 6.04 -7.66 9.66
N SER A 35 5.97 -8.92 9.22
CA SER A 35 7.17 -9.75 9.08
C SER A 35 8.11 -9.25 8.00
N VAL A 36 7.63 -8.44 7.05
CA VAL A 36 8.48 -7.84 6.00
C VAL A 36 8.68 -6.34 6.23
N ASN A 37 8.52 -5.92 7.48
CA ASN A 37 8.74 -4.54 7.93
C ASN A 37 7.80 -3.51 7.32
N GLY A 38 6.64 -3.97 6.85
CA GLY A 38 5.61 -3.08 6.36
C GLY A 38 4.59 -2.76 7.43
N GLU A 39 3.90 -1.64 7.28
CA GLU A 39 2.79 -1.29 8.14
C GLU A 39 1.75 -0.51 7.36
N VAL A 40 0.51 -0.57 7.82
CA VAL A 40 -0.55 0.24 7.23
C VAL A 40 -0.37 1.67 7.73
N PHE A 41 -0.05 2.57 6.83
CA PHE A 41 0.18 3.97 7.14
C PHE A 41 -1.12 4.75 7.16
N ALA A 42 -2.03 4.45 6.23
CA ALA A 42 -3.35 5.07 6.18
C ALA A 42 -4.32 4.09 5.53
N LYS A 43 -5.54 4.06 6.03
CA LYS A 43 -6.60 3.22 5.48
C LYS A 43 -7.92 3.93 5.66
N ASP A 44 -8.69 4.04 4.57
CA ASP A 44 -9.98 4.70 4.60
C ASP A 44 -10.99 3.82 3.87
N THR A 45 -12.10 3.51 4.55
CA THR A 45 -13.18 2.71 3.97
C THR A 45 -14.33 3.58 3.46
N GLU A 46 -14.18 4.89 3.55
CA GLU A 46 -15.14 5.85 3.02
C GLU A 46 -14.40 7.01 2.34
N PRO A 47 -13.45 6.70 1.41
CA PRO A 47 -12.67 7.77 0.77
C PRO A 47 -13.55 8.63 -0.13
N GLN A 48 -13.20 9.90 -0.26
CA GLN A 48 -13.90 10.80 -1.16
C GLN A 48 -13.24 10.75 -2.54
N GLY A 49 -13.82 9.97 -3.44
CA GLY A 49 -13.32 9.90 -4.81
C GLY A 49 -13.59 11.20 -5.55
N LYS A 50 -12.61 11.72 -6.25
CA LYS A 50 -12.71 12.98 -6.98
C LYS A 50 -12.57 12.81 -8.48
N GLU A 51 -11.67 11.96 -8.94
CA GLU A 51 -11.45 11.77 -10.38
C GLU A 51 -11.10 10.32 -10.66
N ASN A 52 -11.83 9.70 -11.58
CA ASN A 52 -11.56 8.37 -12.10
C ASN A 52 -11.45 7.29 -11.00
N THR A 53 -12.22 7.42 -9.94
CA THR A 53 -12.11 6.51 -8.79
C THR A 53 -12.97 5.27 -8.89
N GLN A 54 -13.85 5.18 -9.91
CA GLN A 54 -14.67 4.00 -10.21
C GLN A 54 -15.38 3.41 -8.98
N ASP A 55 -15.99 4.29 -8.18
CA ASP A 55 -16.72 3.91 -6.97
C ASP A 55 -15.85 3.22 -5.92
N ALA A 56 -14.55 3.52 -5.87
CA ALA A 56 -13.68 2.97 -4.85
C ALA A 56 -14.24 3.25 -3.46
N ASN A 57 -14.33 2.20 -2.65
CA ASN A 57 -14.74 2.32 -1.26
C ASN A 57 -13.62 1.89 -0.32
N LEU A 58 -12.40 1.87 -0.83
CA LEU A 58 -11.22 1.53 -0.06
C LEU A 58 -10.03 2.29 -0.62
N ALA A 59 -9.26 2.91 0.25
CA ALA A 59 -7.97 3.51 -0.09
C ALA A 59 -6.99 3.12 1.00
N VAL A 60 -5.81 2.62 0.63
CA VAL A 60 -4.82 2.12 1.58
C VAL A 60 -3.44 2.58 1.19
N ILE A 61 -2.66 3.00 2.17
CA ILE A 61 -1.24 3.28 2.00
C ILE A 61 -0.49 2.42 3.00
N CYS A 62 0.44 1.60 2.51
CA CYS A 62 1.35 0.85 3.35
C CYS A 62 2.74 1.45 3.24
N GLU A 63 3.47 1.47 4.35
CA GLU A 63 4.81 2.05 4.40
C GLU A 63 5.84 0.97 4.70
N PHE A 64 6.97 1.04 4.02
CA PHE A 64 8.12 0.15 4.23
C PHE A 64 9.37 1.01 4.48
N PRO A 65 10.38 0.46 5.15
CA PRO A 65 11.59 1.25 5.43
C PRO A 65 12.31 1.75 4.19
N SER A 66 12.12 1.09 3.03
CA SER A 66 12.76 1.49 1.78
C SER A 66 11.93 1.07 0.59
N MET A 67 12.20 1.68 -0.56
CA MET A 67 11.58 1.29 -1.83
C MET A 67 11.90 -0.16 -2.17
N ARG A 68 13.14 -0.58 -1.94
CA ARG A 68 13.53 -1.97 -2.22
C ARG A 68 12.69 -2.96 -1.43
N GLU A 69 12.48 -2.73 -0.15
CA GLU A 69 11.67 -3.62 0.67
C GLU A 69 10.21 -3.63 0.21
N ALA A 70 9.69 -2.48 -0.21
CA ALA A 70 8.33 -2.41 -0.74
C ALA A 70 8.17 -3.24 -2.01
N VAL A 71 9.16 -3.16 -2.91
CA VAL A 71 9.14 -3.93 -4.16
C VAL A 71 9.31 -5.42 -3.89
N GLU A 72 10.28 -5.78 -3.06
CA GLU A 72 10.53 -7.19 -2.74
C GLU A 72 9.32 -7.85 -2.08
N ALA A 73 8.64 -7.13 -1.19
CA ALA A 73 7.44 -7.66 -0.54
C ALA A 73 6.35 -7.94 -1.57
N TYR A 74 6.13 -7.02 -2.50
CA TYR A 74 5.10 -7.20 -3.54
C TYR A 74 5.43 -8.39 -4.45
N GLU A 75 6.69 -8.59 -4.78
CA GLU A 75 7.13 -9.64 -5.68
C GLU A 75 7.34 -10.99 -5.01
N SER A 76 7.17 -11.08 -3.69
CA SER A 76 7.38 -12.31 -2.95
C SER A 76 6.34 -13.37 -3.29
N LYS A 77 6.70 -14.64 -3.09
CA LYS A 77 5.77 -15.76 -3.28
C LYS A 77 4.58 -15.65 -2.34
N GLU A 78 4.85 -15.23 -1.11
CA GLU A 78 3.82 -15.10 -0.07
C GLU A 78 2.77 -14.07 -0.49
N TYR A 79 3.22 -12.93 -1.00
CA TYR A 79 2.25 -11.92 -1.43
C TYR A 79 1.48 -12.36 -2.67
N LYS A 80 2.12 -13.11 -3.58
CA LYS A 80 1.42 -13.62 -4.74
C LYS A 80 0.24 -14.49 -4.34
N GLU A 81 0.39 -15.31 -3.32
CA GLU A 81 -0.71 -16.12 -2.81
C GLU A 81 -1.78 -15.26 -2.15
N LEU A 82 -1.37 -14.30 -1.32
CA LEU A 82 -2.31 -13.38 -0.68
C LEU A 82 -3.06 -12.53 -1.70
N SER A 83 -2.39 -12.12 -2.77
CA SER A 83 -3.00 -11.28 -3.79
C SER A 83 -4.11 -11.99 -4.57
N LYS A 84 -4.07 -13.32 -4.63
CA LYS A 84 -5.17 -14.09 -5.25
C LYS A 84 -6.45 -13.91 -4.46
N LEU A 85 -6.35 -13.98 -3.14
CA LEU A 85 -7.50 -13.77 -2.27
C LEU A 85 -8.01 -12.32 -2.39
N ARG A 86 -7.08 -11.37 -2.39
CA ARG A 86 -7.42 -9.96 -2.58
C ARG A 86 -8.17 -9.73 -3.89
N GLY A 87 -7.67 -10.33 -4.98
CA GLY A 87 -8.28 -10.18 -6.31
C GLY A 87 -9.71 -10.70 -6.39
N ARG A 88 -10.07 -11.68 -5.56
CA ARG A 88 -11.43 -12.21 -5.50
C ARG A 88 -12.36 -11.31 -4.69
N ALA A 89 -11.80 -10.50 -3.80
CA ALA A 89 -12.56 -9.67 -2.88
C ALA A 89 -12.86 -8.28 -3.41
N ILE A 90 -12.11 -7.83 -4.42
CA ILE A 90 -12.18 -6.45 -4.91
C ILE A 90 -12.28 -6.40 -6.42
N LYS A 91 -12.67 -5.23 -6.94
CA LYS A 91 -12.60 -4.94 -8.39
C LYS A 91 -12.15 -3.50 -8.58
N ASN A 92 -11.81 -3.15 -9.84
CA ASN A 92 -11.38 -1.81 -10.21
C ASN A 92 -10.22 -1.34 -9.31
N SER A 93 -9.28 -2.24 -9.04
CA SER A 93 -8.20 -1.94 -8.12
C SER A 93 -7.06 -1.21 -8.82
N THR A 94 -6.41 -0.34 -8.07
CA THR A 94 -5.16 0.27 -8.47
C THR A 94 -4.10 -0.17 -7.47
N PHE A 95 -2.86 -0.22 -7.92
CA PHE A 95 -1.75 -0.56 -7.02
C PHE A 95 -0.49 0.10 -7.58
N THR A 96 0.08 0.99 -6.80
CA THR A 96 1.28 1.73 -7.19
C THR A 96 2.30 1.63 -6.06
N ILE A 97 3.55 1.41 -6.43
CA ILE A 97 4.64 1.41 -5.47
C ILE A 97 5.48 2.64 -5.77
N MET A 98 5.71 3.47 -4.75
CA MET A 98 6.49 4.69 -4.96
C MET A 98 7.44 4.93 -3.82
N GLU A 99 8.49 5.68 -4.11
CA GLU A 99 9.45 6.07 -3.10
C GLU A 99 9.09 7.43 -2.54
N GLY A 100 9.21 7.58 -1.23
CA GLY A 100 8.99 8.86 -0.59
C GLY A 100 10.22 9.76 -0.73
N LEU A 101 10.14 10.93 -0.15
CA LEU A 101 11.27 11.85 -0.11
C LEU A 101 12.22 11.42 1.00
N ASP A 102 13.52 11.58 0.76
CA ASP A 102 14.50 11.38 1.82
C ASP A 102 14.46 12.54 2.81
N GLU A 103 15.10 12.36 3.96
CA GLU A 103 15.04 13.36 5.02
C GLU A 103 15.65 14.71 4.60
N ALA A 104 16.73 14.69 3.84
CA ALA A 104 17.36 15.92 3.38
C ALA A 104 16.44 16.69 2.43
N THR A 105 15.78 15.99 1.52
CA THR A 105 14.84 16.60 0.58
C THR A 105 13.63 17.17 1.31
N LYS A 106 13.11 16.44 2.29
CA LYS A 106 11.98 16.91 3.11
C LYS A 106 12.33 18.20 3.82
N LEU A 107 13.53 18.26 4.40
CA LEU A 107 13.99 19.45 5.10
C LEU A 107 14.08 20.65 4.17
N LYS A 108 14.67 20.46 3.00
CA LYS A 108 14.78 21.54 2.00
C LYS A 108 13.40 22.07 1.62
N LYS A 109 12.45 21.17 1.38
CA LYS A 109 11.07 21.57 1.01
C LYS A 109 10.40 22.34 2.15
N ALA A 110 10.58 21.89 3.40
CA ALA A 110 10.01 22.57 4.56
C ALA A 110 10.58 23.97 4.70
N MET A 111 11.83 24.18 4.29
CA MET A 111 12.50 25.47 4.35
C MET A 111 12.29 26.35 3.12
N GLY A 112 11.52 25.86 2.14
CA GLY A 112 11.27 26.60 0.91
C GLY A 112 12.43 26.61 -0.06
N LEU A 113 13.31 25.65 0.05
CA LEU A 113 14.50 25.58 -0.81
C LEU A 113 14.30 24.64 -1.99
#